data_7230f3da239839b49be449c9113162ca
#
_entry.id   7230f3da239839b49be449c9113162ca
#
_cell.length_a   1.000
_cell.length_b   1.000
_cell.length_c   1.000
_cell.angle_alpha   90.00
_cell.angle_beta   90.00
_cell.angle_gamma   90.00
#
_symmetry.space_group_name_H-M   'P 1'
#
loop_
_entity.id
_entity.type
_entity.pdbx_description
1 polymer ?
#
loop_
_entity_poly.entity_id
_entity_poly.type
_entity_poly.pdbx_seq_one_letter_code
_entity_poly.pdbx_strand_id
1 'polypeptide(L)'
;FLSSANSINIGRLIPQIVYYFYSYLTLVKRNEIKLGEAVNFTVPSGNFGNCLAGWIAKNMGLPVNQFIVASNKNNILTDFFTTGTYDARREFYKTNAPAMDILVSSNLERLVWFMVNGDSEKVNKYMEELKETGVYKVDDETLARVQKEFKAGCLGEEDVLKVVHDCWNENKYLLDTHTAVGYGVYEEYVKNTGDTTKTILLSTASPYKFPESVYQALTGEEVDVYTA
;
A
#
# COMPACT_ATOMS: atom_id res chain seq x y z
N PHE A 1 -8.39 1.46 -32.05
CA PHE A 1 -8.64 2.08 -30.74
C PHE A 1 -7.42 1.87 -29.86
N LEU A 2 -6.81 2.97 -29.41
CA LEU A 2 -5.82 2.93 -28.33
C LEU A 2 -6.59 3.07 -27.02
N SER A 3 -6.43 2.13 -26.10
CA SER A 3 -7.06 2.15 -24.78
C SER A 3 -6.00 1.94 -23.69
N SER A 4 -6.27 2.46 -22.50
CA SER A 4 -5.41 2.28 -21.34
C SER A 4 -6.15 1.47 -20.26
N ALA A 5 -5.50 0.43 -19.75
CA ALA A 5 -5.96 -0.30 -18.58
C ALA A 5 -5.35 0.35 -17.31
N ASN A 6 -5.80 1.55 -16.97
CA ASN A 6 -5.34 2.26 -15.78
C ASN A 6 -5.81 1.60 -14.46
N SER A 7 -5.32 2.09 -13.32
CA SER A 7 -5.56 1.50 -11.99
C SER A 7 -7.03 1.53 -11.54
N ILE A 8 -7.88 2.40 -12.13
CA ILE A 8 -9.32 2.44 -11.82
C ILE A 8 -10.10 1.32 -12.52
N ASN A 9 -9.52 0.69 -13.54
CA ASN A 9 -10.19 -0.36 -14.28
C ASN A 9 -10.41 -1.61 -13.40
N ILE A 10 -11.66 -2.04 -13.26
CA ILE A 10 -12.04 -3.21 -12.47
C ILE A 10 -11.35 -4.49 -12.97
N GLY A 11 -11.09 -4.58 -14.28
CA GLY A 11 -10.35 -5.67 -14.91
C GLY A 11 -8.88 -5.76 -14.45
N ARG A 12 -8.31 -4.71 -13.85
CA ARG A 12 -7.01 -4.77 -13.17
C ARG A 12 -7.13 -5.14 -11.70
N LEU A 13 -8.25 -4.81 -11.06
CA LEU A 13 -8.45 -5.06 -9.64
C LEU A 13 -8.77 -6.53 -9.37
N ILE A 14 -9.74 -7.11 -10.11
CA ILE A 14 -10.21 -8.47 -9.86
C ILE A 14 -9.09 -9.52 -9.92
N PRO A 15 -8.20 -9.55 -10.93
CA PRO A 15 -7.11 -10.53 -10.97
C PRO A 15 -6.14 -10.43 -9.79
N GLN A 16 -6.01 -9.26 -9.17
CA GLN A 16 -5.12 -9.08 -8.02
C GLN A 16 -5.59 -9.82 -6.77
N ILE A 17 -6.88 -10.14 -6.66
CA ILE A 17 -7.44 -10.97 -5.58
C ILE A 17 -6.71 -12.33 -5.51
N VAL A 18 -6.36 -12.89 -6.66
CA VAL A 18 -5.68 -14.20 -6.77
C VAL A 18 -4.34 -14.20 -6.03
N TYR A 19 -3.59 -13.10 -6.04
CA TYR A 19 -2.28 -13.02 -5.39
C TYR A 19 -2.37 -13.21 -3.88
N TYR A 20 -3.43 -12.72 -3.26
CA TYR A 20 -3.67 -12.86 -1.82
C TYR A 20 -3.97 -14.32 -1.44
N PHE A 21 -4.87 -14.98 -2.16
CA PHE A 21 -5.12 -16.40 -1.95
C PHE A 21 -3.89 -17.25 -2.26
N TYR A 22 -3.20 -16.97 -3.35
CA TYR A 22 -2.01 -17.72 -3.76
C TYR A 22 -0.89 -17.63 -2.71
N SER A 23 -0.58 -16.43 -2.24
CA SER A 23 0.47 -16.24 -1.24
C SER A 23 0.11 -16.89 0.10
N TYR A 24 -1.12 -16.73 0.56
CA TYR A 24 -1.62 -17.39 1.77
C TYR A 24 -1.54 -18.93 1.66
N LEU A 25 -2.08 -19.49 0.59
CA LEU A 25 -2.05 -20.95 0.38
C LEU A 25 -0.62 -21.47 0.19
N THR A 26 0.29 -20.67 -0.31
CA THR A 26 1.71 -21.01 -0.40
C THR A 26 2.34 -21.17 0.99
N LEU A 27 2.03 -20.28 1.95
CA LEU A 27 2.47 -20.41 3.34
C LEU A 27 1.89 -21.68 3.99
N VAL A 28 0.61 -21.98 3.77
CA VAL A 28 -0.02 -23.21 4.25
C VAL A 28 0.68 -24.44 3.65
N LYS A 29 0.91 -24.45 2.33
CA LYS A 29 1.62 -25.55 1.64
C LYS A 29 3.05 -25.77 2.15
N ARG A 30 3.72 -24.68 2.58
CA ARG A 30 5.07 -24.75 3.16
C ARG A 30 5.07 -25.10 4.65
N ASN A 31 3.90 -25.31 5.25
CA ASN A 31 3.72 -25.53 6.69
C ASN A 31 4.24 -24.38 7.57
N GLU A 32 4.27 -23.15 7.03
CA GLU A 32 4.64 -21.96 7.78
C GLU A 32 3.48 -21.41 8.62
N ILE A 33 2.26 -21.71 8.22
CA ILE A 33 1.01 -21.44 8.94
C ILE A 33 0.05 -22.61 8.77
N LYS A 34 -0.96 -22.72 9.65
CA LYS A 34 -2.08 -23.66 9.52
C LYS A 34 -3.19 -23.03 8.66
N LEU A 35 -3.96 -23.89 7.96
CA LEU A 35 -5.14 -23.43 7.26
C LEU A 35 -6.13 -22.80 8.25
N GLY A 36 -6.59 -21.59 7.97
CA GLY A 36 -7.45 -20.80 8.86
C GLY A 36 -6.68 -19.88 9.81
N GLU A 37 -5.38 -20.02 9.95
CA GLU A 37 -4.55 -19.09 10.72
C GLU A 37 -4.48 -17.73 10.01
N ALA A 38 -4.73 -16.65 10.75
CA ALA A 38 -4.76 -15.32 10.18
C ALA A 38 -3.34 -14.78 9.91
N VAL A 39 -3.20 -14.00 8.84
CA VAL A 39 -1.95 -13.33 8.44
C VAL A 39 -2.17 -11.83 8.27
N ASN A 40 -1.08 -11.06 8.34
CA ASN A 40 -1.08 -9.67 7.90
C ASN A 40 -0.64 -9.57 6.44
N PHE A 41 -1.07 -8.50 5.77
CA PHE A 41 -0.54 -8.11 4.48
C PHE A 41 -0.02 -6.68 4.53
N THR A 42 1.25 -6.48 4.20
CA THR A 42 1.81 -5.14 3.97
C THR A 42 1.77 -4.83 2.49
N VAL A 43 1.17 -3.69 2.15
CA VAL A 43 0.87 -3.32 0.78
C VAL A 43 1.42 -1.93 0.46
N PRO A 44 2.52 -1.84 -0.32
CA PRO A 44 2.93 -0.56 -0.92
C PRO A 44 1.79 -0.01 -1.77
N SER A 45 1.31 1.20 -1.46
CA SER A 45 0.03 1.65 -2.00
C SER A 45 0.04 3.11 -2.43
N GLY A 46 -0.39 3.35 -3.68
CA GLY A 46 -0.74 4.66 -4.21
C GLY A 46 -2.23 4.70 -4.55
N ASN A 47 -2.62 4.21 -5.74
CA ASN A 47 -4.01 4.18 -6.21
C ASN A 47 -4.93 3.18 -5.49
N PHE A 48 -4.44 2.52 -4.46
CA PHE A 48 -5.18 1.62 -3.56
C PHE A 48 -5.81 0.36 -4.22
N GLY A 49 -5.60 0.11 -5.50
CA GLY A 49 -6.20 -1.02 -6.22
C GLY A 49 -5.78 -2.37 -5.65
N ASN A 50 -4.48 -2.57 -5.41
CA ASN A 50 -3.95 -3.81 -4.84
C ASN A 50 -4.49 -4.04 -3.42
N CYS A 51 -4.43 -3.05 -2.54
CA CYS A 51 -4.92 -3.15 -1.18
C CYS A 51 -6.43 -3.44 -1.10
N LEU A 52 -7.22 -2.79 -1.98
CA LEU A 52 -8.66 -3.07 -2.11
C LEU A 52 -8.91 -4.52 -2.56
N ALA A 53 -8.11 -5.06 -3.48
CA ALA A 53 -8.21 -6.47 -3.88
C ALA A 53 -7.96 -7.42 -2.70
N GLY A 54 -7.00 -7.10 -1.83
CA GLY A 54 -6.76 -7.83 -0.58
C GLY A 54 -7.94 -7.78 0.37
N TRP A 55 -8.53 -6.61 0.55
CA TRP A 55 -9.72 -6.44 1.38
C TRP A 55 -10.92 -7.22 0.82
N ILE A 56 -11.12 -7.25 -0.50
CA ILE A 56 -12.12 -8.09 -1.14
C ILE A 56 -11.81 -9.58 -0.87
N ALA A 57 -10.55 -10.02 -0.98
CA ALA A 57 -10.15 -11.40 -0.65
C ALA A 57 -10.51 -11.77 0.79
N LYS A 58 -10.30 -10.86 1.77
CA LYS A 58 -10.73 -11.04 3.16
C LYS A 58 -12.25 -11.25 3.25
N ASN A 59 -13.04 -10.44 2.55
CA ASN A 59 -14.50 -10.58 2.53
C ASN A 59 -14.98 -11.84 1.78
N MET A 60 -14.13 -12.44 0.94
CA MET A 60 -14.36 -13.76 0.34
C MET A 60 -13.98 -14.91 1.28
N GLY A 61 -13.48 -14.64 2.48
CA GLY A 61 -13.15 -15.62 3.50
C GLY A 61 -11.65 -15.88 3.70
N LEU A 62 -10.75 -15.10 3.08
CA LEU A 62 -9.32 -15.21 3.35
C LEU A 62 -9.03 -14.75 4.80
N PRO A 63 -8.33 -15.55 5.63
CA PRO A 63 -8.03 -15.19 7.01
C PRO A 63 -6.96 -14.07 7.06
N VAL A 64 -7.41 -12.83 7.12
CA VAL A 64 -6.53 -11.66 7.24
C VAL A 64 -6.77 -10.97 8.57
N ASN A 65 -5.70 -10.80 9.36
CA ASN A 65 -5.73 -10.03 10.60
C ASN A 65 -5.74 -8.53 10.29
N GLN A 66 -4.67 -8.01 9.65
CA GLN A 66 -4.52 -6.59 9.35
C GLN A 66 -3.97 -6.37 7.93
N PHE A 67 -4.40 -5.26 7.31
CA PHE A 67 -3.71 -4.67 6.17
C PHE A 67 -2.84 -3.50 6.66
N ILE A 68 -1.57 -3.51 6.30
CA ILE A 68 -0.61 -2.44 6.61
C ILE A 68 -0.38 -1.68 5.31
N VAL A 69 -1.00 -0.51 5.20
CA VAL A 69 -0.93 0.36 4.02
C VAL A 69 0.35 1.19 4.11
N ALA A 70 1.25 1.01 3.18
CA ALA A 70 2.51 1.72 3.15
C ALA A 70 2.51 2.81 2.08
N SER A 71 2.82 4.04 2.47
CA SER A 71 2.95 5.21 1.60
C SER A 71 4.39 5.68 1.54
N ASN A 72 4.78 6.32 0.43
CA ASN A 72 6.00 7.10 0.36
C ASN A 72 5.77 8.50 0.97
N LYS A 73 6.64 9.47 0.66
CA LYS A 73 6.52 10.86 1.11
C LYS A 73 5.17 11.51 0.75
N ASN A 74 4.50 11.03 -0.30
CA ASN A 74 3.12 11.41 -0.64
C ASN A 74 2.14 10.62 0.24
N ASN A 75 2.08 10.95 1.52
CA ASN A 75 1.48 10.14 2.59
C ASN A 75 -0.03 10.35 2.80
N ILE A 76 -0.77 10.77 1.77
CA ILE A 76 -2.20 11.09 1.89
C ILE A 76 -3.04 9.90 2.42
N LEU A 77 -2.70 8.66 2.02
CA LEU A 77 -3.37 7.48 2.53
C LEU A 77 -3.08 7.27 4.03
N THR A 78 -1.83 7.47 4.44
CA THR A 78 -1.45 7.36 5.87
C THR A 78 -2.27 8.32 6.72
N ASP A 79 -2.42 9.57 6.31
CA ASP A 79 -3.23 10.56 7.02
C ASP A 79 -4.71 10.17 7.04
N PHE A 80 -5.25 9.72 5.91
CA PHE A 80 -6.64 9.26 5.84
C PHE A 80 -6.92 8.10 6.80
N PHE A 81 -6.11 7.05 6.77
CA PHE A 81 -6.29 5.89 7.64
C PHE A 81 -6.10 6.21 9.13
N THR A 82 -5.31 7.26 9.44
CA THR A 82 -5.05 7.69 10.82
C THR A 82 -6.14 8.64 11.35
N THR A 83 -6.58 9.60 10.53
CA THR A 83 -7.40 10.72 10.98
C THR A 83 -8.83 10.74 10.40
N GLY A 84 -9.09 9.95 9.37
CA GLY A 84 -10.32 10.00 8.58
C GLY A 84 -10.39 11.21 7.62
N THR A 85 -9.34 12.01 7.58
CA THR A 85 -9.28 13.20 6.71
C THR A 85 -8.47 12.89 5.47
N TYR A 86 -9.06 13.10 4.30
CA TYR A 86 -8.41 13.02 3.00
C TYR A 86 -8.19 14.44 2.49
N ASP A 87 -6.95 14.95 2.57
CA ASP A 87 -6.59 16.31 2.16
C ASP A 87 -5.60 16.29 1.00
N ALA A 88 -6.10 16.56 -0.22
CA ALA A 88 -5.30 16.60 -1.43
C ALA A 88 -4.60 17.97 -1.66
N ARG A 89 -4.82 18.96 -0.77
CA ARG A 89 -4.24 20.31 -0.84
C ARG A 89 -2.83 20.32 -0.26
N ARG A 90 -1.96 19.50 -0.80
CA ARG A 90 -0.57 19.35 -0.34
C ARG A 90 0.40 19.38 -1.51
N GLU A 91 1.66 19.58 -1.20
CA GLU A 91 2.73 19.50 -2.18
C GLU A 91 2.83 18.08 -2.74
N PHE A 92 3.10 17.97 -4.04
CA PHE A 92 3.39 16.72 -4.72
C PHE A 92 4.90 16.53 -4.79
N TYR A 93 5.38 15.39 -4.31
CA TYR A 93 6.79 15.02 -4.32
C TYR A 93 7.05 13.94 -5.37
N LYS A 94 8.07 14.15 -6.21
CA LYS A 94 8.65 13.08 -7.00
C LYS A 94 9.59 12.28 -6.13
N THR A 95 9.39 10.97 -6.06
CA THR A 95 10.12 10.09 -5.15
C THR A 95 10.84 8.97 -5.87
N ASN A 96 11.67 8.23 -5.12
CA ASN A 96 12.32 7.00 -5.59
C ASN A 96 11.32 5.83 -5.79
N ALA A 97 10.07 5.98 -5.36
CA ALA A 97 9.01 5.01 -5.56
C ALA A 97 7.84 5.61 -6.39
N PRO A 98 8.08 5.97 -7.67
CA PRO A 98 7.19 6.85 -8.45
C PRO A 98 5.80 6.29 -8.72
N ALA A 99 5.59 4.97 -8.69
CA ALA A 99 4.26 4.38 -8.85
C ALA A 99 3.32 4.66 -7.66
N MET A 100 3.86 5.19 -6.56
CA MET A 100 3.12 5.61 -5.36
C MET A 100 2.96 7.14 -5.29
N ASP A 101 3.52 7.90 -6.24
CA ASP A 101 3.43 9.35 -6.30
C ASP A 101 2.03 9.77 -6.74
N ILE A 102 1.14 9.95 -5.78
CA ILE A 102 -0.25 10.35 -6.02
C ILE A 102 -0.76 11.33 -4.97
N LEU A 103 -1.69 12.18 -5.35
CA LEU A 103 -2.50 13.00 -4.43
C LEU A 103 -3.98 12.59 -4.43
N VAL A 104 -4.44 11.87 -5.46
CA VAL A 104 -5.80 11.34 -5.53
C VAL A 104 -5.75 9.84 -5.79
N SER A 105 -6.16 9.06 -4.79
CA SER A 105 -6.16 7.59 -4.84
C SER A 105 -7.45 7.08 -5.49
N SER A 106 -7.36 6.60 -6.72
CA SER A 106 -8.51 6.31 -7.58
C SER A 106 -9.41 5.15 -7.13
N ASN A 107 -8.95 4.28 -6.21
CA ASN A 107 -9.75 3.16 -5.73
C ASN A 107 -10.17 3.30 -4.25
N LEU A 108 -9.71 4.35 -3.55
CA LEU A 108 -10.08 4.56 -2.16
C LEU A 108 -11.58 4.84 -2.00
N GLU A 109 -12.19 5.56 -2.97
CA GLU A 109 -13.63 5.78 -3.04
C GLU A 109 -14.43 4.48 -2.93
N ARG A 110 -13.97 3.41 -3.59
CA ARG A 110 -14.61 2.09 -3.50
C ARG A 110 -14.55 1.50 -2.09
N LEU A 111 -13.41 1.65 -1.40
CA LEU A 111 -13.33 1.25 0.01
C LEU A 111 -14.29 2.06 0.86
N VAL A 112 -14.32 3.39 0.69
CA VAL A 112 -15.22 4.27 1.45
C VAL A 112 -16.67 3.87 1.25
N TRP A 113 -17.08 3.53 0.02
CA TRP A 113 -18.44 3.03 -0.26
C TRP A 113 -18.78 1.78 0.55
N PHE A 114 -17.87 0.84 0.66
CA PHE A 114 -18.05 -0.36 1.51
C PHE A 114 -18.10 0.02 3.00
N MET A 115 -17.24 0.94 3.44
CA MET A 115 -17.15 1.33 4.86
C MET A 115 -18.38 2.13 5.33
N VAL A 116 -19.10 2.79 4.43
CA VAL A 116 -20.39 3.43 4.71
C VAL A 116 -21.59 2.52 4.39
N ASN A 117 -21.39 1.19 4.26
CA ASN A 117 -22.44 0.20 3.96
C ASN A 117 -23.19 0.44 2.65
N GLY A 118 -22.54 0.98 1.62
CA GLY A 118 -23.14 1.23 0.32
C GLY A 118 -23.98 2.50 0.24
N ASP A 119 -23.88 3.40 1.21
CA ASP A 119 -24.54 4.71 1.18
C ASP A 119 -23.91 5.59 0.11
N SER A 120 -24.50 5.57 -1.09
CA SER A 120 -24.01 6.31 -2.24
C SER A 120 -24.18 7.83 -2.09
N GLU A 121 -25.18 8.30 -1.35
CA GLU A 121 -25.38 9.74 -1.12
C GLU A 121 -24.24 10.29 -0.26
N LYS A 122 -23.86 9.54 0.77
CA LYS A 122 -22.74 9.89 1.65
C LYS A 122 -21.40 9.88 0.90
N VAL A 123 -21.16 8.89 0.03
CA VAL A 123 -19.96 8.86 -0.80
C VAL A 123 -19.94 10.02 -1.78
N ASN A 124 -21.03 10.27 -2.48
CA ASN A 124 -21.14 11.40 -3.41
C ASN A 124 -20.81 12.73 -2.71
N LYS A 125 -21.34 12.95 -1.50
CA LYS A 125 -21.02 14.14 -0.72
C LYS A 125 -19.51 14.26 -0.46
N TYR A 126 -18.83 13.20 -0.04
CA TYR A 126 -17.38 13.22 0.18
C TYR A 126 -16.60 13.52 -1.11
N MET A 127 -17.04 12.95 -2.25
CA MET A 127 -16.37 13.17 -3.53
C MET A 127 -16.63 14.59 -4.08
N GLU A 128 -17.79 15.15 -3.84
CA GLU A 128 -18.09 16.56 -4.14
C GLU A 128 -17.25 17.50 -3.29
N GLU A 129 -17.16 17.27 -1.98
CA GLU A 129 -16.29 18.03 -1.07
C GLU A 129 -14.81 17.96 -1.55
N LEU A 130 -14.32 16.77 -1.90
CA LEU A 130 -12.97 16.61 -2.44
C LEU A 130 -12.76 17.42 -3.72
N LYS A 131 -13.74 17.40 -4.63
CA LYS A 131 -13.66 18.11 -5.91
C LYS A 131 -13.70 19.63 -5.73
N GLU A 132 -14.54 20.14 -4.82
CA GLU A 132 -14.76 21.56 -4.62
C GLU A 132 -13.70 22.22 -3.74
N THR A 133 -13.29 21.50 -2.68
CA THR A 133 -12.42 22.07 -1.64
C THR A 133 -11.05 21.41 -1.55
N GLY A 134 -10.86 20.25 -2.20
CA GLY A 134 -9.65 19.44 -2.13
C GLY A 134 -9.55 18.58 -0.86
N VAL A 135 -10.59 18.56 -0.02
CA VAL A 135 -10.59 17.80 1.24
C VAL A 135 -11.96 17.24 1.57
N TYR A 136 -11.99 16.05 2.18
CA TYR A 136 -13.16 15.53 2.88
C TYR A 136 -12.77 14.83 4.17
N LYS A 137 -13.71 14.66 5.07
CA LYS A 137 -13.52 13.89 6.30
C LYS A 137 -14.67 12.90 6.48
N VAL A 138 -14.34 11.63 6.72
CA VAL A 138 -15.34 10.63 7.10
C VAL A 138 -15.73 10.79 8.57
N ASP A 139 -16.93 10.34 8.94
CA ASP A 139 -17.36 10.35 10.32
C ASP A 139 -16.62 9.31 11.17
N ASP A 140 -16.72 9.46 12.50
CA ASP A 140 -15.99 8.64 13.46
C ASP A 140 -16.37 7.15 13.38
N GLU A 141 -17.62 6.82 13.03
CA GLU A 141 -18.05 5.44 12.84
C GLU A 141 -17.38 4.81 11.63
N THR A 142 -17.34 5.52 10.51
CA THR A 142 -16.64 5.09 9.30
C THR A 142 -15.15 4.95 9.57
N LEU A 143 -14.53 5.92 10.26
CA LEU A 143 -13.13 5.86 10.64
C LEU A 143 -12.82 4.64 11.51
N ALA A 144 -13.65 4.36 12.51
CA ALA A 144 -13.47 3.19 13.38
C ALA A 144 -13.50 1.87 12.59
N ARG A 145 -14.40 1.74 11.60
CA ARG A 145 -14.45 0.57 10.69
C ARG A 145 -13.18 0.45 9.85
N VAL A 146 -12.71 1.56 9.28
CA VAL A 146 -11.45 1.62 8.52
C VAL A 146 -10.30 1.17 9.40
N GLN A 147 -10.15 1.73 10.61
CA GLN A 147 -9.03 1.45 11.51
C GLN A 147 -9.04 0.03 12.11
N LYS A 148 -10.19 -0.62 12.11
CA LYS A 148 -10.29 -2.04 12.48
C LYS A 148 -9.59 -2.94 11.46
N GLU A 149 -9.65 -2.60 10.19
CA GLU A 149 -9.16 -3.42 9.08
C GLU A 149 -7.76 -3.02 8.61
N PHE A 150 -7.42 -1.74 8.76
CA PHE A 150 -6.21 -1.13 8.18
C PHE A 150 -5.36 -0.43 9.24
N LYS A 151 -4.06 -0.60 9.10
CA LYS A 151 -3.04 0.26 9.70
C LYS A 151 -2.29 0.93 8.56
N ALA A 152 -1.67 2.07 8.82
CA ALA A 152 -0.94 2.78 7.79
C ALA A 152 0.32 3.43 8.35
N GLY A 153 1.30 3.60 7.47
CA GLY A 153 2.54 4.29 7.74
C GLY A 153 3.14 4.85 6.46
N CYS A 154 4.17 5.67 6.60
CA CYS A 154 4.90 6.23 5.46
C CYS A 154 6.40 6.21 5.71
N LEU A 155 7.17 6.14 4.63
CA LEU A 155 8.62 6.13 4.66
C LEU A 155 9.19 7.28 3.82
N GLY A 156 10.19 7.99 4.35
CA GLY A 156 10.90 9.05 3.65
C GLY A 156 11.95 8.52 2.67
N GLU A 157 12.44 9.39 1.78
CA GLU A 157 13.35 9.00 0.69
C GLU A 157 14.67 8.39 1.18
N GLU A 158 15.29 9.00 2.19
CA GLU A 158 16.55 8.51 2.76
C GLU A 158 16.37 7.14 3.41
N ASP A 159 15.25 6.95 4.11
CA ASP A 159 14.93 5.68 4.75
C ASP A 159 14.63 4.58 3.72
N VAL A 160 14.00 4.92 2.58
CA VAL A 160 13.79 3.97 1.48
C VAL A 160 15.11 3.42 0.96
N LEU A 161 16.09 4.29 0.68
CA LEU A 161 17.41 3.87 0.21
C LEU A 161 18.13 3.04 1.27
N LYS A 162 18.04 3.45 2.53
CA LYS A 162 18.60 2.69 3.67
C LYS A 162 17.99 1.29 3.78
N VAL A 163 16.69 1.14 3.64
CA VAL A 163 16.00 -0.16 3.69
C VAL A 163 16.47 -1.08 2.55
N VAL A 164 16.64 -0.56 1.33
CA VAL A 164 17.19 -1.35 0.20
C VAL A 164 18.60 -1.82 0.52
N HIS A 165 19.47 -0.92 1.02
CA HIS A 165 20.86 -1.21 1.40
C HIS A 165 20.92 -2.29 2.50
N ASP A 166 20.19 -2.10 3.59
CA ASP A 166 20.24 -2.96 4.75
C ASP A 166 19.68 -4.37 4.42
N CYS A 167 18.56 -4.44 3.70
CA CYS A 167 17.98 -5.71 3.26
C CYS A 167 18.96 -6.50 2.38
N TRP A 168 19.67 -5.84 1.46
CA TRP A 168 20.70 -6.48 0.66
C TRP A 168 21.86 -6.99 1.52
N ASN A 169 22.34 -6.21 2.47
CA ASN A 169 23.48 -6.59 3.29
C ASN A 169 23.17 -7.72 4.27
N GLU A 170 21.99 -7.68 4.88
CA GLU A 170 21.58 -8.64 5.90
C GLU A 170 20.98 -9.92 5.31
N ASN A 171 20.09 -9.77 4.32
CA ASN A 171 19.29 -10.87 3.80
C ASN A 171 19.72 -11.34 2.40
N LYS A 172 20.64 -10.62 1.73
CA LYS A 172 21.03 -10.86 0.34
C LYS A 172 19.84 -10.84 -0.62
N TYR A 173 18.81 -10.08 -0.27
CA TYR A 173 17.61 -9.89 -1.09
C TYR A 173 17.52 -8.44 -1.55
N LEU A 174 17.50 -8.24 -2.87
CA LEU A 174 17.44 -6.91 -3.48
C LEU A 174 15.99 -6.47 -3.63
N LEU A 175 15.60 -5.48 -2.83
CA LEU A 175 14.28 -4.85 -2.92
C LEU A 175 14.24 -3.80 -4.03
N ASP A 176 13.09 -3.66 -4.70
CA ASP A 176 12.76 -2.43 -5.38
C ASP A 176 12.32 -1.36 -4.36
N THR A 177 12.35 -0.10 -4.77
CA THR A 177 12.05 1.04 -3.90
C THR A 177 10.63 1.03 -3.34
N HIS A 178 9.64 0.53 -4.08
CA HIS A 178 8.25 0.44 -3.62
C HIS A 178 8.11 -0.66 -2.54
N THR A 179 8.72 -1.82 -2.78
CA THR A 179 8.74 -2.91 -1.80
C THR A 179 9.52 -2.48 -0.55
N ALA A 180 10.58 -1.68 -0.70
CA ALA A 180 11.32 -1.11 0.42
C ALA A 180 10.46 -0.18 1.29
N VAL A 181 9.61 0.66 0.68
CA VAL A 181 8.61 1.44 1.45
C VAL A 181 7.73 0.51 2.30
N GLY A 182 7.22 -0.57 1.69
CA GLY A 182 6.41 -1.56 2.41
C GLY A 182 7.16 -2.22 3.55
N TYR A 183 8.43 -2.59 3.31
CA TYR A 183 9.25 -3.27 4.32
C TYR A 183 9.55 -2.36 5.52
N GLY A 184 9.97 -1.11 5.29
CA GLY A 184 10.25 -0.17 6.36
C GLY A 184 9.01 0.18 7.19
N VAL A 185 7.86 0.39 6.54
CA VAL A 185 6.59 0.60 7.24
C VAL A 185 6.17 -0.63 8.05
N TYR A 186 6.42 -1.83 7.55
CA TYR A 186 6.19 -3.07 8.31
C TYR A 186 7.08 -3.15 9.56
N GLU A 187 8.37 -2.84 9.46
CA GLU A 187 9.29 -2.83 10.60
C GLU A 187 8.84 -1.84 11.67
N GLU A 188 8.43 -0.63 11.28
CA GLU A 188 7.87 0.36 12.20
C GLU A 188 6.56 -0.13 12.85
N TYR A 189 5.69 -0.76 12.07
CA TYR A 189 4.45 -1.34 12.60
C TYR A 189 4.74 -2.38 13.68
N VAL A 190 5.63 -3.33 13.41
CA VAL A 190 6.02 -4.36 14.40
C VAL A 190 6.65 -3.74 15.63
N LYS A 191 7.54 -2.78 15.47
CA LYS A 191 8.18 -2.05 16.57
C LYS A 191 7.18 -1.35 17.47
N ASN A 192 6.16 -0.74 16.87
CA ASN A 192 5.17 0.07 17.61
C ASN A 192 4.06 -0.76 18.24
N THR A 193 3.72 -1.92 17.67
CA THR A 193 2.59 -2.74 18.12
C THR A 193 3.00 -4.01 18.86
N GLY A 194 4.20 -4.52 18.60
CA GLY A 194 4.64 -5.84 19.05
C GLY A 194 3.91 -7.00 18.36
N ASP A 195 3.18 -6.74 17.26
CA ASP A 195 2.43 -7.76 16.52
C ASP A 195 3.40 -8.73 15.84
N THR A 196 3.34 -10.01 16.21
CA THR A 196 4.16 -11.10 15.67
C THR A 196 3.42 -11.97 14.66
N THR A 197 2.22 -11.57 14.25
CA THR A 197 1.43 -12.28 13.23
C THR A 197 2.24 -12.40 11.94
N LYS A 198 2.28 -13.61 11.36
CA LYS A 198 2.96 -13.83 10.07
C LYS A 198 2.47 -12.82 9.05
N THR A 199 3.40 -12.07 8.47
CA THR A 199 3.11 -10.99 7.54
C THR A 199 3.61 -11.31 6.14
N ILE A 200 2.78 -11.07 5.14
CA ILE A 200 3.13 -11.17 3.71
C ILE A 200 3.34 -9.75 3.19
N LEU A 201 4.55 -9.45 2.74
CA LEU A 201 4.87 -8.20 2.07
C LEU A 201 4.65 -8.35 0.57
N LEU A 202 3.83 -7.48 -0.01
CA LEU A 202 3.58 -7.46 -1.45
C LEU A 202 4.75 -6.81 -2.19
N SER A 203 5.50 -7.62 -2.96
CA SER A 203 6.54 -7.12 -3.87
C SER A 203 5.88 -6.66 -5.18
N THR A 204 5.72 -5.35 -5.33
CA THR A 204 4.89 -4.74 -6.39
C THR A 204 5.66 -4.38 -7.65
N ALA A 205 7.00 -4.40 -7.60
CA ALA A 205 7.86 -4.07 -8.73
C ALA A 205 9.14 -4.94 -8.73
N SER A 206 10.02 -4.65 -9.66
CA SER A 206 11.34 -5.27 -9.75
C SER A 206 12.43 -4.22 -9.53
N PRO A 207 13.51 -4.51 -8.81
CA PRO A 207 14.62 -3.57 -8.63
C PRO A 207 15.22 -3.10 -9.97
N TYR A 208 15.21 -3.95 -10.99
CA TYR A 208 15.72 -3.63 -12.33
C TYR A 208 14.87 -2.58 -13.11
N LYS A 209 13.70 -2.21 -12.60
CA LYS A 209 12.90 -1.11 -13.16
C LYS A 209 13.32 0.27 -12.63
N PHE A 210 14.08 0.29 -11.56
CA PHE A 210 14.50 1.51 -10.86
C PHE A 210 16.02 1.45 -10.58
N PRO A 211 16.85 1.20 -11.61
CA PRO A 211 18.26 0.90 -11.42
C PRO A 211 19.02 2.06 -10.77
N GLU A 212 18.69 3.31 -11.10
CA GLU A 212 19.33 4.50 -10.52
C GLU A 212 19.20 4.53 -8.99
N SER A 213 17.96 4.45 -8.50
CA SER A 213 17.69 4.49 -7.04
C SER A 213 18.24 3.26 -6.32
N VAL A 214 18.18 2.10 -6.95
CA VAL A 214 18.72 0.85 -6.36
C VAL A 214 20.25 0.89 -6.33
N TYR A 215 20.91 1.37 -7.39
CA TYR A 215 22.36 1.54 -7.43
C TYR A 215 22.80 2.55 -6.37
N GLN A 216 22.13 3.71 -6.29
CA GLN A 216 22.40 4.71 -5.27
C GLN A 216 22.27 4.14 -3.86
N ALA A 217 21.24 3.31 -3.60
CA ALA A 217 21.07 2.66 -2.31
C ALA A 217 22.22 1.72 -1.95
N LEU A 218 22.78 1.02 -2.94
CA LEU A 218 23.86 0.04 -2.71
C LEU A 218 25.25 0.67 -2.60
N THR A 219 25.49 1.75 -3.32
CA THR A 219 26.85 2.34 -3.47
C THR A 219 26.99 3.71 -2.83
N GLY A 220 25.88 4.42 -2.60
CA GLY A 220 25.87 5.83 -2.21
C GLY A 220 26.12 6.82 -3.36
N GLU A 221 26.30 6.34 -4.59
CA GLU A 221 26.57 7.15 -5.76
C GLU A 221 25.33 7.37 -6.60
N GLU A 222 25.13 8.61 -7.08
CA GLU A 222 24.08 8.93 -8.04
C GLU A 222 24.59 8.66 -9.47
N VAL A 223 23.78 7.96 -10.26
CA VAL A 223 24.06 7.64 -11.66
C VAL A 223 22.80 7.78 -12.50
N ASP A 224 22.97 7.93 -13.80
CA ASP A 224 21.84 7.88 -14.73
C ASP A 224 21.50 6.42 -15.15
N VAL A 225 20.31 6.24 -15.72
CA VAL A 225 19.78 4.91 -16.09
C VAL A 225 20.67 4.11 -17.06
N TYR A 226 21.54 4.78 -17.79
CA TYR A 226 22.44 4.12 -18.76
C TYR A 226 23.74 3.63 -18.13
N THR A 227 24.05 4.07 -16.91
CA THR A 227 25.28 3.73 -16.19
C THR A 227 25.04 2.90 -14.93
N ALA A 228 23.79 2.81 -14.46
CA ALA A 228 23.39 2.08 -13.26
C ALA A 228 23.33 0.50 -13.49
#